data_9e32af83fe593769a44dbf44525baee6
#
_entry.id   9e32af83fe593769a44dbf44525baee6
#
_cell.length_a   1.000
_cell.length_b   1.000
_cell.length_c   1.000
_cell.angle_alpha   90.00
_cell.angle_beta   90.00
_cell.angle_gamma   90.00
#
_symmetry.space_group_name_H-M   'P 1'
#
loop_
_entity.id
_entity.type
_entity.pdbx_description
1 polymer ?
#
loop_
_entity_poly.entity_id
_entity_poly.type
_entity_poly.pdbx_seq_one_letter_code
_entity_poly.pdbx_strand_id
1 'polypeptide(L)'
;MLHRESLFDRTFAPLRRVLFGAAVSDEPGAALNDIDVEKLKQRIENCLDRRGGEVSARTGAAELGHSYLRLGQEGRRRFLVVLAKDYSIDRARVNAAIADLQAVAAGGDSGRAERELRAALVPRRVALLTQFNALPQGVKFLVDMRAEILSLVRDEPVLGGLGDDLRELLTSWFDIGFLNLRRITWNSPAVLLEKLMAYEAVHEIRSWNDLKNRLDSDRRCFAFFHPRMPDEPLIFVEVALVSGMAGNVQVLLDEHAPEEDPVKADTAIFYSISNAQPGLAKVSFGDFLIKQVVDELRRELPNLKTFATLSPVPGFRSWLTALLAETEQPLWDGAQDAALVEAAGTDNGLEALRALLARGDWYRDKAAVAAIRPVVEPLAARYFLAEKLGERALDSVQNFHLSNGARLERINWLG
;
A
#
# COMPACT_ATOMS: atom_id res chain seq x y z
N MET A 1 18.44 17.30 16.38
CA MET A 1 18.30 16.49 15.14
C MET A 1 18.07 15.06 15.57
N LEU A 2 16.82 14.66 15.75
CA LEU A 2 16.44 13.27 16.03
C LEU A 2 16.50 12.52 14.71
N HIS A 3 17.37 11.51 14.61
CA HIS A 3 17.37 10.57 13.49
C HIS A 3 15.95 9.96 13.39
N ARG A 4 15.22 10.29 12.34
CA ARG A 4 14.04 9.53 11.95
C ARG A 4 14.54 8.14 11.55
N GLU A 5 14.33 7.15 12.42
CA GLU A 5 14.44 5.76 12.04
C GLU A 5 13.66 5.54 10.75
N SER A 6 14.26 4.88 9.76
CA SER A 6 13.61 4.61 8.51
C SER A 6 12.35 3.76 8.78
N LEU A 7 11.30 3.92 7.98
CA LEU A 7 10.10 3.07 8.02
C LEU A 7 10.47 1.57 8.03
N PHE A 8 11.58 1.21 7.40
CA PHE A 8 12.13 -0.13 7.31
C PHE A 8 12.66 -0.67 8.63
N ASP A 9 13.36 0.13 9.42
CA ASP A 9 13.86 -0.31 10.73
C ASP A 9 12.70 -0.58 11.69
N ARG A 10 11.60 0.17 11.59
CA ARG A 10 10.35 -0.10 12.31
C ARG A 10 9.67 -1.39 11.85
N THR A 11 9.66 -1.68 10.56
CA THR A 11 9.00 -2.87 9.99
C THR A 11 9.73 -4.16 10.36
N PHE A 12 11.07 -4.16 10.35
CA PHE A 12 11.87 -5.32 10.72
C PHE A 12 12.11 -5.48 12.22
N ALA A 13 11.90 -4.45 13.05
CA ALA A 13 12.09 -4.53 14.49
C ALA A 13 11.27 -5.64 15.17
N PRO A 14 9.98 -5.87 14.85
CA PRO A 14 9.20 -6.99 15.40
C PRO A 14 9.76 -8.35 15.00
N LEU A 15 10.15 -8.52 13.72
CA LEU A 15 10.72 -9.77 13.22
C LEU A 15 12.07 -10.08 13.86
N ARG A 16 12.92 -9.07 14.03
CA ARG A 16 14.19 -9.19 14.77
C ARG A 16 13.95 -9.65 16.20
N ARG A 17 12.97 -9.10 16.93
CA ARG A 17 12.65 -9.50 18.31
C ARG A 17 12.18 -10.95 18.41
N VAL A 18 11.34 -11.40 17.48
CA VAL A 18 10.80 -12.78 17.47
C VAL A 18 11.90 -13.81 17.15
N LEU A 19 12.80 -13.49 16.22
CA LEU A 19 13.83 -14.42 15.75
C LEU A 19 15.09 -14.43 16.60
N PHE A 20 15.43 -13.33 17.28
CA PHE A 20 16.72 -13.17 18.00
C PHE A 20 16.57 -12.86 19.49
N GLY A 21 15.35 -12.74 20.04
CA GLY A 21 15.13 -12.31 21.41
C GLY A 21 15.52 -10.84 21.65
N ALA A 22 15.42 -10.37 22.91
CA ALA A 22 15.66 -8.96 23.29
C ALA A 22 17.13 -8.49 23.23
N ALA A 23 18.07 -9.30 22.75
CA ALA A 23 19.51 -9.07 22.81
C ALA A 23 20.16 -8.72 21.46
N VAL A 24 19.43 -8.09 20.54
CA VAL A 24 20.07 -7.51 19.34
C VAL A 24 20.47 -6.07 19.67
N SER A 25 21.77 -5.88 19.94
CA SER A 25 22.41 -4.56 19.99
C SER A 25 22.17 -3.83 18.66
N ASP A 26 21.83 -2.55 18.73
CA ASP A 26 21.77 -1.61 17.58
C ASP A 26 23.17 -1.29 17.01
N GLU A 27 24.02 -2.31 16.84
CA GLU A 27 25.24 -2.11 16.08
C GLU A 27 24.85 -1.95 14.60
N PRO A 28 25.39 -0.93 13.90
CA PRO A 28 25.17 -0.78 12.48
C PRO A 28 25.62 -2.08 11.79
N GLY A 29 24.66 -2.82 11.25
CA GLY A 29 24.88 -4.13 10.66
C GLY A 29 25.99 -4.07 9.60
N ALA A 30 26.83 -5.10 9.60
CA ALA A 30 27.99 -5.18 8.74
C ALA A 30 27.60 -4.94 7.26
N ALA A 31 28.34 -4.09 6.59
CA ALA A 31 28.23 -3.96 5.13
C ALA A 31 28.70 -5.27 4.51
N LEU A 32 27.94 -5.80 3.57
CA LEU A 32 28.30 -7.01 2.82
C LEU A 32 29.48 -6.64 1.89
N ASN A 33 30.70 -7.02 2.24
CA ASN A 33 31.87 -6.81 1.39
C ASN A 33 31.97 -7.87 0.28
N ASP A 34 32.92 -7.74 -0.66
CA ASP A 34 33.00 -8.64 -1.81
C ASP A 34 33.32 -10.10 -1.43
N ILE A 35 34.12 -10.33 -0.39
CA ILE A 35 34.39 -11.68 0.12
C ILE A 35 33.11 -12.30 0.71
N ASP A 36 32.31 -11.50 1.38
CA ASP A 36 31.04 -11.96 1.93
C ASP A 36 30.00 -12.21 0.84
N VAL A 37 30.04 -11.48 -0.30
CA VAL A 37 29.21 -11.73 -1.46
C VAL A 37 29.52 -13.12 -2.07
N GLU A 38 30.78 -13.51 -2.20
CA GLU A 38 31.12 -14.84 -2.70
C GLU A 38 30.66 -15.96 -1.73
N LYS A 39 30.79 -15.76 -0.42
CA LYS A 39 30.24 -16.69 0.58
C LYS A 39 28.70 -16.76 0.50
N LEU A 40 28.06 -15.62 0.28
CA LEU A 40 26.61 -15.54 0.08
C LEU A 40 26.19 -16.37 -1.12
N LYS A 41 26.83 -16.19 -2.29
CA LYS A 41 26.54 -16.95 -3.50
C LYS A 41 26.72 -18.45 -3.26
N GLN A 42 27.82 -18.86 -2.61
CA GLN A 42 28.03 -20.28 -2.28
C GLN A 42 26.90 -20.86 -1.41
N ARG A 43 26.41 -20.11 -0.43
CA ARG A 43 25.27 -20.54 0.41
C ARG A 43 23.98 -20.63 -0.40
N ILE A 44 23.72 -19.68 -1.29
CA ILE A 44 22.55 -19.71 -2.18
C ILE A 44 22.61 -20.94 -3.09
N GLU A 45 23.75 -21.21 -3.71
CA GLU A 45 23.94 -22.41 -4.56
C GLU A 45 23.67 -23.70 -3.77
N ASN A 46 24.19 -23.81 -2.55
CA ASN A 46 23.93 -24.98 -1.72
C ASN A 46 22.44 -25.18 -1.42
N CYS A 47 21.68 -24.09 -1.24
CA CYS A 47 20.22 -24.16 -1.06
C CYS A 47 19.52 -24.59 -2.35
N LEU A 48 19.91 -24.05 -3.49
CA LEU A 48 19.29 -24.32 -4.80
C LEU A 48 19.57 -25.75 -5.27
N ASP A 49 20.80 -26.23 -5.08
CA ASP A 49 21.21 -27.61 -5.43
C ASP A 49 20.67 -28.66 -4.46
N ARG A 50 19.98 -28.27 -3.38
CA ARG A 50 19.47 -29.16 -2.31
C ARG A 50 20.55 -30.10 -1.76
N ARG A 51 21.80 -29.64 -1.68
CA ARG A 51 22.91 -30.43 -1.16
C ARG A 51 22.61 -30.83 0.29
N GLY A 52 22.58 -32.12 0.56
CA GLY A 52 22.19 -32.68 1.87
C GLY A 52 20.70 -32.93 2.06
N GLY A 53 19.88 -32.83 1.00
CA GLY A 53 18.44 -33.09 1.02
C GLY A 53 17.58 -31.88 1.39
N GLU A 54 16.26 -32.09 1.43
CA GLU A 54 15.28 -31.00 1.61
C GLU A 54 15.40 -30.30 2.98
N VAL A 55 15.71 -31.05 4.05
CA VAL A 55 15.88 -30.48 5.39
C VAL A 55 17.10 -29.56 5.45
N SER A 56 18.21 -29.96 4.85
CA SER A 56 19.42 -29.14 4.78
C SER A 56 19.20 -27.86 3.96
N ALA A 57 18.49 -27.95 2.85
CA ALA A 57 18.15 -26.77 2.03
C ALA A 57 17.27 -25.77 2.79
N ARG A 58 16.29 -26.25 3.55
CA ARG A 58 15.46 -25.38 4.42
C ARG A 58 16.26 -24.73 5.55
N THR A 59 17.16 -25.46 6.19
CA THR A 59 18.06 -24.91 7.22
C THR A 59 18.96 -23.84 6.62
N GLY A 60 19.57 -24.08 5.46
CA GLY A 60 20.37 -23.10 4.74
C GLY A 60 19.57 -21.85 4.34
N ALA A 61 18.34 -22.00 3.89
CA ALA A 61 17.46 -20.89 3.61
C ALA A 61 17.12 -20.07 4.87
N ALA A 62 16.89 -20.75 6.02
CA ALA A 62 16.69 -20.09 7.30
C ALA A 62 17.92 -19.23 7.70
N GLU A 63 19.11 -19.80 7.58
CA GLU A 63 20.36 -19.07 7.86
C GLU A 63 20.56 -17.87 6.93
N LEU A 64 20.20 -17.98 5.64
CA LEU A 64 20.23 -16.87 4.68
C LEU A 64 19.24 -15.78 5.07
N GLY A 65 18.01 -16.14 5.43
CA GLY A 65 17.00 -15.20 5.90
C GLY A 65 17.45 -14.48 7.17
N HIS A 66 17.98 -15.20 8.14
CA HIS A 66 18.55 -14.62 9.35
C HIS A 66 19.75 -13.71 9.06
N SER A 67 20.61 -14.09 8.10
CA SER A 67 21.73 -13.24 7.69
C SER A 67 21.24 -11.94 7.06
N TYR A 68 20.23 -12.00 6.19
CA TYR A 68 19.61 -10.81 5.62
C TYR A 68 19.08 -9.84 6.67
N LEU A 69 18.35 -10.36 7.68
CA LEU A 69 17.80 -9.54 8.78
C LEU A 69 18.86 -8.86 9.66
N ARG A 70 20.07 -9.40 9.72
CA ARG A 70 21.20 -8.81 10.47
C ARG A 70 21.97 -7.76 9.68
N LEU A 71 21.81 -7.70 8.36
CA LEU A 71 22.49 -6.73 7.52
C LEU A 71 21.92 -5.32 7.75
N GLY A 72 22.77 -4.32 7.69
CA GLY A 72 22.38 -2.92 7.56
C GLY A 72 21.76 -2.65 6.19
N GLN A 73 21.22 -1.45 5.99
CA GLN A 73 20.52 -1.06 4.74
C GLN A 73 21.37 -1.33 3.50
N GLU A 74 22.63 -0.93 3.49
CA GLU A 74 23.53 -1.14 2.34
C GLU A 74 23.83 -2.63 2.12
N GLY A 75 24.00 -3.40 3.18
CA GLY A 75 24.20 -4.85 3.09
C GLY A 75 22.98 -5.56 2.49
N ARG A 76 21.75 -5.18 2.91
CA ARG A 76 20.51 -5.70 2.34
C ARG A 76 20.36 -5.30 0.87
N ARG A 77 20.64 -4.04 0.52
CA ARG A 77 20.66 -3.59 -0.88
C ARG A 77 21.58 -4.46 -1.74
N ARG A 78 22.81 -4.71 -1.31
CA ARG A 78 23.76 -5.59 -2.03
C ARG A 78 23.27 -7.03 -2.12
N PHE A 79 22.67 -7.58 -1.06
CA PHE A 79 22.07 -8.91 -1.07
C PHE A 79 20.96 -9.02 -2.15
N LEU A 80 20.06 -8.05 -2.20
CA LEU A 80 18.98 -8.00 -3.20
C LEU A 80 19.53 -7.86 -4.62
N VAL A 81 20.56 -7.05 -4.84
CA VAL A 81 21.21 -6.91 -6.14
C VAL A 81 21.86 -8.22 -6.60
N VAL A 82 22.48 -8.98 -5.69
CA VAL A 82 23.00 -10.33 -6.00
C VAL A 82 21.87 -11.25 -6.46
N LEU A 83 20.75 -11.30 -5.74
CA LEU A 83 19.60 -12.11 -6.15
C LEU A 83 19.04 -11.67 -7.51
N ALA A 84 18.96 -10.38 -7.75
CA ALA A 84 18.40 -9.84 -8.98
C ALA A 84 19.28 -10.13 -10.21
N LYS A 85 20.61 -9.99 -10.08
CA LYS A 85 21.56 -10.17 -11.18
C LYS A 85 21.96 -11.61 -11.42
N ASP A 86 22.41 -12.29 -10.36
CA ASP A 86 23.12 -13.56 -10.51
C ASP A 86 22.16 -14.77 -10.48
N TYR A 87 20.94 -14.58 -9.98
CA TYR A 87 19.91 -15.64 -9.87
C TYR A 87 18.66 -15.34 -10.70
N SER A 88 18.82 -14.61 -11.80
CA SER A 88 17.80 -14.35 -12.81
C SER A 88 17.57 -15.60 -13.70
N ILE A 89 16.90 -15.41 -14.82
CA ILE A 89 16.75 -16.44 -15.85
C ILE A 89 18.11 -16.77 -16.50
N ASP A 90 18.32 -18.04 -16.79
CA ASP A 90 19.46 -18.50 -17.57
C ASP A 90 19.17 -18.30 -19.07
N ARG A 91 19.78 -17.25 -19.66
CA ARG A 91 19.60 -16.90 -21.07
C ARG A 91 20.02 -18.02 -22.03
N ALA A 92 21.07 -18.77 -21.73
CA ALA A 92 21.52 -19.87 -22.57
C ALA A 92 20.47 -20.99 -22.59
N ARG A 93 19.94 -21.36 -21.41
CA ARG A 93 18.86 -22.36 -21.29
C ARG A 93 17.57 -21.90 -21.99
N VAL A 94 17.20 -20.64 -21.85
CA VAL A 94 16.02 -20.07 -22.54
C VAL A 94 16.19 -20.14 -24.06
N ASN A 95 17.34 -19.73 -24.59
CA ASN A 95 17.58 -19.77 -26.01
C ASN A 95 17.58 -21.21 -26.57
N ALA A 96 18.14 -22.18 -25.85
CA ALA A 96 18.08 -23.58 -26.22
C ALA A 96 16.61 -24.10 -26.24
N ALA A 97 15.81 -23.78 -25.22
CA ALA A 97 14.40 -24.17 -25.17
C ALA A 97 13.55 -23.53 -26.28
N ILE A 98 13.87 -22.29 -26.68
CA ILE A 98 13.24 -21.63 -27.83
C ILE A 98 13.58 -22.37 -29.12
N ALA A 99 14.86 -22.73 -29.32
CA ALA A 99 15.30 -23.48 -30.52
C ALA A 99 14.62 -24.87 -30.60
N ASP A 100 14.51 -25.57 -29.47
CA ASP A 100 13.82 -26.86 -29.38
C ASP A 100 12.33 -26.72 -29.73
N LEU A 101 11.63 -25.68 -29.22
CA LEU A 101 10.24 -25.42 -29.55
C LEU A 101 10.07 -25.10 -31.07
N GLN A 102 10.97 -24.31 -31.64
CA GLN A 102 10.93 -23.97 -33.07
C GLN A 102 11.25 -25.17 -33.97
N ALA A 103 12.04 -26.14 -33.49
CA ALA A 103 12.37 -27.36 -34.23
C ALA A 103 11.22 -28.36 -34.33
N VAL A 104 10.16 -28.21 -33.51
CA VAL A 104 8.96 -29.05 -33.60
C VAL A 104 8.26 -28.77 -34.93
N ALA A 105 8.13 -29.80 -35.77
CA ALA A 105 7.44 -29.68 -37.05
C ALA A 105 5.99 -29.21 -36.90
N ALA A 106 5.48 -28.44 -37.84
CA ALA A 106 4.08 -28.00 -37.84
C ALA A 106 3.15 -29.23 -37.80
N GLY A 107 2.34 -29.34 -36.72
CA GLY A 107 1.47 -30.46 -36.46
C GLY A 107 2.06 -31.56 -35.54
N GLY A 108 3.31 -31.44 -35.08
CA GLY A 108 3.92 -32.30 -34.07
C GLY A 108 3.49 -31.93 -32.62
N ASP A 109 3.71 -32.86 -31.66
CA ASP A 109 3.45 -32.58 -30.23
C ASP A 109 4.50 -31.62 -29.66
N SER A 110 4.13 -30.35 -29.49
CA SER A 110 4.96 -29.31 -28.87
C SER A 110 4.96 -29.35 -27.33
N GLY A 111 4.12 -30.16 -26.71
CA GLY A 111 3.85 -30.09 -25.28
C GLY A 111 5.08 -30.29 -24.37
N ARG A 112 6.09 -31.07 -24.82
CA ARG A 112 7.34 -31.22 -24.08
C ARG A 112 8.19 -29.96 -24.20
N ALA A 113 8.38 -29.43 -25.40
CA ALA A 113 9.16 -28.23 -25.64
C ALA A 113 8.56 -26.98 -24.97
N GLU A 114 7.23 -26.88 -24.96
CA GLU A 114 6.53 -25.83 -24.23
C GLU A 114 6.77 -25.89 -22.72
N ARG A 115 6.73 -27.09 -22.12
CA ARG A 115 7.03 -27.27 -20.69
C ARG A 115 8.48 -26.89 -20.36
N GLU A 116 9.44 -27.30 -21.21
CA GLU A 116 10.85 -26.94 -21.03
C GLU A 116 11.07 -25.43 -21.14
N LEU A 117 10.44 -24.77 -22.10
CA LEU A 117 10.52 -23.32 -22.22
C LEU A 117 9.92 -22.60 -20.99
N ARG A 118 8.75 -23.04 -20.52
CA ARG A 118 8.17 -22.50 -19.28
C ARG A 118 9.12 -22.67 -18.08
N ALA A 119 9.73 -23.85 -17.94
CA ALA A 119 10.69 -24.12 -16.87
C ALA A 119 11.97 -23.27 -17.01
N ALA A 120 12.43 -22.99 -18.24
CA ALA A 120 13.59 -22.16 -18.49
C ALA A 120 13.34 -20.67 -18.18
N LEU A 121 12.11 -20.20 -18.34
CA LEU A 121 11.70 -18.82 -18.05
C LEU A 121 11.53 -18.53 -16.56
N VAL A 122 11.55 -19.54 -15.68
CA VAL A 122 11.47 -19.32 -14.23
C VAL A 122 12.84 -18.94 -13.68
N PRO A 123 13.03 -17.76 -13.07
CA PRO A 123 14.30 -17.37 -12.47
C PRO A 123 14.71 -18.31 -11.32
N ARG A 124 16.00 -18.60 -11.22
CA ARG A 124 16.55 -19.49 -10.19
C ARG A 124 16.22 -19.01 -8.77
N ARG A 125 16.16 -17.68 -8.53
CA ARG A 125 15.82 -17.07 -7.25
C ARG A 125 14.42 -17.43 -6.76
N VAL A 126 13.45 -17.73 -7.65
CA VAL A 126 12.09 -18.12 -7.27
C VAL A 126 12.09 -19.37 -6.39
N ALA A 127 12.97 -20.34 -6.66
CA ALA A 127 13.12 -21.52 -5.83
C ALA A 127 13.61 -21.18 -4.42
N LEU A 128 14.55 -20.25 -4.26
CA LEU A 128 15.02 -19.76 -2.96
C LEU A 128 13.92 -18.99 -2.21
N LEU A 129 13.24 -18.07 -2.89
CA LEU A 129 12.14 -17.30 -2.29
C LEU A 129 11.02 -18.20 -1.77
N THR A 130 10.72 -19.28 -2.50
CA THR A 130 9.74 -20.30 -2.06
C THR A 130 10.20 -21.02 -0.79
N GLN A 131 11.51 -21.26 -0.63
CA GLN A 131 12.05 -21.85 0.60
C GLN A 131 11.91 -20.92 1.81
N PHE A 132 12.08 -19.60 1.62
CA PHE A 132 11.86 -18.63 2.68
C PHE A 132 10.42 -18.63 3.21
N ASN A 133 9.41 -18.92 2.37
CA ASN A 133 8.03 -19.09 2.81
C ASN A 133 7.83 -20.20 3.86
N ALA A 134 8.70 -21.19 3.91
CA ALA A 134 8.63 -22.28 4.88
C ALA A 134 9.17 -21.90 6.28
N LEU A 135 9.79 -20.72 6.43
CA LEU A 135 10.32 -20.22 7.69
C LEU A 135 9.20 -19.76 8.63
N PRO A 136 9.43 -19.75 9.96
CA PRO A 136 8.57 -19.02 10.87
C PRO A 136 8.42 -17.57 10.42
N GLN A 137 7.17 -17.09 10.26
CA GLN A 137 6.87 -15.78 9.67
C GLN A 137 7.47 -15.52 8.28
N GLY A 138 7.78 -16.57 7.52
CA GLY A 138 8.43 -16.46 6.21
C GLY A 138 7.62 -15.65 5.19
N VAL A 139 6.29 -15.69 5.27
CA VAL A 139 5.43 -14.86 4.43
C VAL A 139 5.62 -13.38 4.76
N LYS A 140 5.62 -13.01 6.05
CA LYS A 140 5.88 -11.62 6.49
C LYS A 140 7.27 -11.16 6.05
N PHE A 141 8.28 -12.02 6.21
CA PHE A 141 9.64 -11.75 5.75
C PHE A 141 9.71 -11.40 4.26
N LEU A 142 8.99 -12.15 3.40
CA LEU A 142 8.96 -11.91 1.95
C LEU A 142 8.15 -10.65 1.59
N VAL A 143 7.08 -10.37 2.32
CA VAL A 143 6.33 -9.11 2.19
C VAL A 143 7.22 -7.92 2.51
N ASP A 144 7.99 -7.98 3.60
CA ASP A 144 8.90 -6.90 4.00
C ASP A 144 10.07 -6.75 3.02
N MET A 145 10.64 -7.88 2.57
CA MET A 145 11.68 -7.87 1.53
C MET A 145 11.18 -7.16 0.26
N ARG A 146 9.95 -7.44 -0.16
CA ARG A 146 9.35 -6.75 -1.31
C ARG A 146 9.10 -5.27 -1.05
N ALA A 147 8.70 -4.89 0.16
CA ALA A 147 8.56 -3.49 0.54
C ALA A 147 9.89 -2.74 0.39
N GLU A 148 11.00 -3.36 0.82
CA GLU A 148 12.35 -2.80 0.66
C GLU A 148 12.74 -2.67 -0.83
N ILE A 149 12.48 -3.69 -1.65
CA ILE A 149 12.71 -3.64 -3.10
C ILE A 149 11.93 -2.47 -3.73
N LEU A 150 10.66 -2.30 -3.39
CA LEU A 150 9.83 -1.23 -3.94
C LEU A 150 10.36 0.17 -3.59
N SER A 151 11.02 0.33 -2.45
CA SER A 151 11.65 1.60 -2.09
C SER A 151 12.96 1.86 -2.82
N LEU A 152 13.68 0.79 -3.20
CA LEU A 152 14.99 0.87 -3.85
C LEU A 152 14.92 0.85 -5.39
N VAL A 153 13.83 0.36 -5.97
CA VAL A 153 13.74 0.10 -7.43
C VAL A 153 13.95 1.33 -8.30
N ARG A 154 13.66 2.52 -7.78
CA ARG A 154 13.91 3.79 -8.50
C ARG A 154 15.40 4.06 -8.71
N ASP A 155 16.19 3.78 -7.68
CA ASP A 155 17.64 3.99 -7.68
C ASP A 155 18.40 2.77 -8.20
N GLU A 156 17.79 1.57 -8.07
CA GLU A 156 18.33 0.28 -8.51
C GLU A 156 17.33 -0.44 -9.43
N PRO A 157 17.19 -0.04 -10.71
CA PRO A 157 16.19 -0.61 -11.63
C PRO A 157 16.32 -2.13 -11.85
N VAL A 158 17.50 -2.70 -11.62
CA VAL A 158 17.73 -4.15 -11.70
C VAL A 158 16.87 -4.97 -10.74
N LEU A 159 16.41 -4.35 -9.65
CA LEU A 159 15.53 -4.98 -8.65
C LEU A 159 14.10 -5.18 -9.16
N GLY A 160 13.69 -4.52 -10.25
CA GLY A 160 12.32 -4.60 -10.77
C GLY A 160 11.87 -6.03 -11.02
N GLY A 161 12.67 -6.84 -11.72
CA GLY A 161 12.33 -8.24 -11.97
C GLY A 161 12.23 -9.11 -10.72
N LEU A 162 13.06 -8.86 -9.70
CA LEU A 162 12.94 -9.54 -8.40
C LEU A 162 11.65 -9.13 -7.67
N GLY A 163 11.28 -7.86 -7.75
CA GLY A 163 10.03 -7.34 -7.20
C GLY A 163 8.78 -7.92 -7.88
N ASP A 164 8.85 -8.17 -9.20
CA ASP A 164 7.78 -8.82 -9.96
C ASP A 164 7.63 -10.30 -9.60
N ASP A 165 8.74 -11.06 -9.50
CA ASP A 165 8.70 -12.46 -9.07
C ASP A 165 8.08 -12.60 -7.66
N LEU A 166 8.47 -11.73 -6.73
CA LEU A 166 7.84 -11.70 -5.40
C LEU A 166 6.36 -11.36 -5.47
N ARG A 167 5.96 -10.41 -6.32
CA ARG A 167 4.54 -10.09 -6.51
C ARG A 167 3.75 -11.29 -6.98
N GLU A 168 4.25 -12.04 -7.95
CA GLU A 168 3.59 -13.24 -8.49
C GLU A 168 3.44 -14.33 -7.42
N LEU A 169 4.51 -14.61 -6.66
CA LEU A 169 4.46 -15.55 -5.54
C LEU A 169 3.44 -15.11 -4.48
N LEU A 170 3.50 -13.85 -4.04
CA LEU A 170 2.57 -13.33 -3.04
C LEU A 170 1.13 -13.33 -3.56
N THR A 171 0.88 -12.99 -4.82
CA THR A 171 -0.45 -13.07 -5.43
C THR A 171 -1.02 -14.48 -5.36
N SER A 172 -0.20 -15.51 -5.58
CA SER A 172 -0.64 -16.90 -5.50
C SER A 172 -0.92 -17.38 -4.07
N TRP A 173 -0.30 -16.76 -3.06
CA TRP A 173 -0.47 -17.15 -1.64
C TRP A 173 -1.54 -16.35 -0.92
N PHE A 174 -1.82 -15.14 -1.37
CA PHE A 174 -2.82 -14.24 -0.77
C PHE A 174 -4.14 -14.28 -1.54
N ASP A 175 -4.70 -15.47 -1.69
CA ASP A 175 -6.07 -15.61 -2.20
C ASP A 175 -7.08 -15.09 -1.18
N ILE A 176 -8.09 -14.39 -1.67
CA ILE A 176 -9.16 -13.78 -0.87
C ILE A 176 -9.87 -14.81 0.02
N GLY A 177 -10.03 -16.03 -0.49
CA GLY A 177 -10.67 -17.13 0.25
C GLY A 177 -9.97 -17.52 1.56
N PHE A 178 -8.72 -17.13 1.72
CA PHE A 178 -7.94 -17.41 2.95
C PHE A 178 -7.92 -16.23 3.93
N LEU A 179 -8.46 -15.08 3.58
CA LEU A 179 -8.42 -13.91 4.45
C LEU A 179 -9.50 -13.98 5.53
N ASN A 180 -9.09 -13.69 6.77
CA ASN A 180 -9.96 -13.63 7.93
C ASN A 180 -10.27 -12.16 8.28
N LEU A 181 -11.55 -11.80 8.22
CA LEU A 181 -12.03 -10.52 8.73
C LEU A 181 -12.15 -10.61 10.26
N ARG A 182 -11.55 -9.67 10.98
CA ARG A 182 -11.68 -9.54 12.44
C ARG A 182 -12.05 -8.11 12.79
N ARG A 183 -13.00 -7.97 13.71
CA ARG A 183 -13.29 -6.69 14.35
C ARG A 183 -12.19 -6.34 15.34
N ILE A 184 -11.68 -5.13 15.28
CA ILE A 184 -10.73 -4.58 16.22
C ILE A 184 -11.48 -3.70 17.22
N THR A 185 -11.18 -3.90 18.49
CA THR A 185 -11.81 -3.18 19.61
C THR A 185 -10.73 -2.76 20.61
N TRP A 186 -11.09 -1.95 21.58
CA TRP A 186 -10.17 -1.58 22.65
C TRP A 186 -9.67 -2.77 23.49
N ASN A 187 -10.37 -3.92 23.44
CA ASN A 187 -9.95 -5.17 24.08
C ASN A 187 -9.01 -6.02 23.20
N SER A 188 -8.65 -5.56 22.02
CA SER A 188 -7.68 -6.23 21.16
C SER A 188 -6.27 -6.15 21.78
N PRO A 189 -5.35 -7.09 21.45
CA PRO A 189 -3.98 -7.04 21.97
C PRO A 189 -3.32 -5.70 21.70
N ALA A 190 -2.63 -5.13 22.70
CA ALA A 190 -1.97 -3.83 22.59
C ALA A 190 -1.00 -3.75 21.40
N VAL A 191 -0.28 -4.84 21.10
CA VAL A 191 0.63 -4.91 19.94
C VAL A 191 -0.13 -4.71 18.61
N LEU A 192 -1.38 -5.13 18.52
CA LEU A 192 -2.21 -4.91 17.33
C LEU A 192 -2.66 -3.45 17.26
N LEU A 193 -3.03 -2.87 18.39
CA LEU A 193 -3.41 -1.45 18.49
C LEU A 193 -2.24 -0.52 18.12
N GLU A 194 -1.03 -0.82 18.57
CA GLU A 194 0.19 -0.11 18.17
C GLU A 194 0.42 -0.20 16.65
N LYS A 195 0.16 -1.37 16.05
CA LYS A 195 0.28 -1.54 14.59
C LYS A 195 -0.75 -0.71 13.82
N LEU A 196 -1.99 -0.61 14.30
CA LEU A 196 -2.98 0.27 13.68
C LEU A 196 -2.50 1.73 13.68
N MET A 197 -2.00 2.22 14.83
CA MET A 197 -1.44 3.58 14.93
C MET A 197 -0.28 3.79 13.95
N ALA A 198 0.58 2.79 13.79
CA ALA A 198 1.76 2.89 12.92
C ALA A 198 1.44 2.79 11.42
N TYR A 199 0.37 2.08 11.06
CA TYR A 199 0.02 1.76 9.68
C TYR A 199 -1.08 2.65 9.10
N GLU A 200 -1.75 3.47 9.92
CA GLU A 200 -2.77 4.38 9.43
C GLU A 200 -2.16 5.41 8.46
N ALA A 201 -2.58 5.33 7.19
CA ALA A 201 -1.99 6.08 6.10
C ALA A 201 -2.88 7.24 5.61
N VAL A 202 -4.18 7.24 5.96
CA VAL A 202 -5.16 8.22 5.48
C VAL A 202 -5.33 9.35 6.49
N HIS A 203 -5.57 9.00 7.77
CA HIS A 203 -5.78 9.94 8.85
C HIS A 203 -4.95 9.54 10.07
N GLU A 204 -3.77 10.10 10.21
CA GLU A 204 -2.82 9.78 11.27
C GLU A 204 -3.50 9.67 12.65
N ILE A 205 -3.27 8.55 13.34
CA ILE A 205 -3.70 8.35 14.72
C ILE A 205 -2.65 8.98 15.65
N ARG A 206 -2.98 10.09 16.29
CA ARG A 206 -2.02 10.95 16.99
C ARG A 206 -1.76 10.53 18.43
N SER A 207 -2.71 9.82 19.04
CA SER A 207 -2.66 9.45 20.46
C SER A 207 -3.46 8.19 20.75
N TRP A 208 -3.26 7.62 21.93
CA TRP A 208 -4.12 6.54 22.43
C TRP A 208 -5.58 6.98 22.63
N ASN A 209 -5.83 8.25 22.92
CA ASN A 209 -7.20 8.78 23.02
C ASN A 209 -7.87 8.86 21.65
N ASP A 210 -7.14 9.33 20.63
CA ASP A 210 -7.61 9.32 19.23
C ASP A 210 -7.96 7.88 18.80
N LEU A 211 -7.05 6.90 19.04
CA LEU A 211 -7.34 5.51 18.72
C LEU A 211 -8.58 5.00 19.49
N LYS A 212 -8.70 5.34 20.77
CA LYS A 212 -9.85 4.93 21.58
C LYS A 212 -11.16 5.46 21.00
N ASN A 213 -11.19 6.74 20.61
CA ASN A 213 -12.33 7.37 19.94
C ASN A 213 -12.73 6.62 18.64
N ARG A 214 -11.74 6.20 17.84
CA ARG A 214 -11.99 5.42 16.61
C ARG A 214 -12.47 3.99 16.85
N LEU A 215 -12.39 3.50 18.08
CA LEU A 215 -12.86 2.17 18.50
C LEU A 215 -14.09 2.22 19.39
N ASP A 216 -14.71 3.38 19.54
CA ASP A 216 -15.85 3.59 20.41
C ASP A 216 -17.15 2.98 19.90
N SER A 217 -18.26 3.18 20.65
CA SER A 217 -19.53 2.49 20.43
C SER A 217 -20.17 2.80 19.07
N ASP A 218 -20.00 4.04 18.58
CA ASP A 218 -20.49 4.51 17.27
C ASP A 218 -19.43 4.41 16.17
N ARG A 219 -18.37 3.67 16.42
CA ARG A 219 -17.27 3.41 15.48
C ARG A 219 -17.07 1.91 15.30
N ARG A 220 -16.54 1.55 14.15
CA ARG A 220 -16.13 0.17 13.84
C ARG A 220 -14.78 0.17 13.17
N CYS A 221 -13.90 -0.66 13.66
CA CYS A 221 -12.66 -0.96 12.98
C CYS A 221 -12.61 -2.44 12.64
N PHE A 222 -12.35 -2.75 11.38
CA PHE A 222 -12.18 -4.12 10.91
C PHE A 222 -10.82 -4.25 10.26
N ALA A 223 -10.17 -5.41 10.45
CA ALA A 223 -8.93 -5.71 9.75
C ALA A 223 -8.96 -7.11 9.15
N PHE A 224 -8.30 -7.25 8.00
CA PHE A 224 -8.09 -8.53 7.31
C PHE A 224 -6.73 -9.08 7.66
N PHE A 225 -6.71 -10.37 7.95
CA PHE A 225 -5.51 -11.12 8.31
C PHE A 225 -5.36 -12.34 7.42
N HIS A 226 -4.13 -12.72 7.14
CA HIS A 226 -3.83 -13.98 6.51
C HIS A 226 -3.44 -15.02 7.56
N PRO A 227 -3.84 -16.32 7.45
CA PRO A 227 -3.50 -17.35 8.44
C PRO A 227 -2.01 -17.51 8.71
N ARG A 228 -1.18 -17.20 7.73
CA ARG A 228 0.29 -17.26 7.87
C ARG A 228 0.91 -15.95 8.40
N MET A 229 0.08 -14.93 8.65
CA MET A 229 0.44 -13.66 9.26
C MET A 229 -0.67 -13.24 10.25
N PRO A 230 -0.94 -14.06 11.29
CA PRO A 230 -2.15 -13.92 12.12
C PRO A 230 -2.17 -12.64 12.95
N ASP A 231 -1.00 -12.05 13.23
CA ASP A 231 -0.84 -10.85 14.06
C ASP A 231 -0.46 -9.60 13.24
N GLU A 232 -0.50 -9.73 11.91
CA GLU A 232 -0.19 -8.64 10.98
C GLU A 232 -1.44 -8.29 10.18
N PRO A 233 -2.05 -7.12 10.41
CA PRO A 233 -3.14 -6.67 9.57
C PRO A 233 -2.62 -6.42 8.15
N LEU A 234 -3.39 -6.85 7.15
CA LEU A 234 -3.08 -6.58 5.74
C LEU A 234 -3.70 -5.27 5.28
N ILE A 235 -4.98 -5.14 5.60
CA ILE A 235 -5.79 -3.95 5.34
C ILE A 235 -6.66 -3.77 6.56
N PHE A 236 -6.86 -2.53 6.97
CA PHE A 236 -7.89 -2.22 7.96
C PHE A 236 -8.79 -1.08 7.47
N VAL A 237 -9.99 -1.08 8.00
CA VAL A 237 -11.07 -0.21 7.58
C VAL A 237 -11.70 0.41 8.81
N GLU A 238 -11.78 1.73 8.83
CA GLU A 238 -12.45 2.48 9.88
C GLU A 238 -13.79 3.02 9.38
N VAL A 239 -14.83 2.83 10.18
CA VAL A 239 -16.21 3.14 9.85
C VAL A 239 -16.84 3.94 10.97
N ALA A 240 -17.50 5.05 10.64
CA ALA A 240 -18.38 5.80 11.54
C ALA A 240 -19.84 5.45 11.26
N LEU A 241 -20.60 5.26 12.32
CA LEU A 241 -22.03 4.99 12.30
C LEU A 241 -22.76 6.29 12.60
N VAL A 242 -23.47 6.84 11.63
CA VAL A 242 -24.05 8.19 11.70
C VAL A 242 -25.46 8.23 11.15
N SER A 243 -26.17 9.31 11.45
CA SER A 243 -27.45 9.64 10.81
C SER A 243 -27.23 10.48 9.57
N GLY A 244 -27.56 9.92 8.39
CA GLY A 244 -27.35 10.57 7.10
C GLY A 244 -25.88 10.59 6.63
N MET A 245 -25.62 11.33 5.55
CA MET A 245 -24.33 11.36 4.87
C MET A 245 -23.37 12.35 5.52
N ALA A 246 -22.27 11.89 6.12
CA ALA A 246 -21.19 12.77 6.56
C ALA A 246 -20.50 13.44 5.38
N GLY A 247 -20.14 14.69 5.53
CA GLY A 247 -19.47 15.51 4.52
C GLY A 247 -18.14 16.12 4.95
N ASN A 248 -17.71 15.81 6.17
CA ASN A 248 -16.47 16.33 6.74
C ASN A 248 -15.83 15.31 7.67
N VAL A 249 -14.61 14.91 7.36
CA VAL A 249 -13.88 13.90 8.13
C VAL A 249 -13.43 14.44 9.50
N GLN A 250 -13.17 15.75 9.61
CA GLN A 250 -12.73 16.35 10.87
C GLN A 250 -13.79 16.23 11.97
N VAL A 251 -15.09 16.26 11.59
CA VAL A 251 -16.19 16.02 12.51
C VAL A 251 -16.21 14.57 12.99
N LEU A 252 -15.88 13.62 12.09
CA LEU A 252 -15.82 12.20 12.45
C LEU A 252 -14.62 11.86 13.35
N LEU A 253 -13.55 12.65 13.26
CA LEU A 253 -12.30 12.47 14.01
C LEU A 253 -12.22 13.34 15.27
N ASP A 254 -13.27 14.11 15.58
CA ASP A 254 -13.28 14.93 16.78
C ASP A 254 -13.41 14.06 18.04
N GLU A 255 -12.33 14.02 18.82
CA GLU A 255 -12.26 13.26 20.09
C GLU A 255 -13.20 13.81 21.18
N HIS A 256 -13.77 15.00 20.99
CA HIS A 256 -14.68 15.65 21.93
C HIS A 256 -16.15 15.59 21.49
N ALA A 257 -16.41 15.03 20.30
CA ALA A 257 -17.78 14.83 19.84
C ALA A 257 -18.51 13.84 20.76
N PRO A 258 -19.81 14.08 21.06
CA PRO A 258 -20.59 13.11 21.82
C PRO A 258 -20.73 11.81 21.04
N GLU A 259 -20.67 10.69 21.77
CA GLU A 259 -20.97 9.38 21.20
C GLU A 259 -22.43 9.34 20.72
N GLU A 260 -22.62 8.83 19.49
CA GLU A 260 -23.95 8.59 18.95
C GLU A 260 -24.42 7.17 19.28
N ASP A 261 -25.73 6.97 19.39
CA ASP A 261 -26.32 5.65 19.57
C ASP A 261 -26.25 4.85 18.25
N PRO A 262 -25.42 3.81 18.14
CA PRO A 262 -25.23 3.08 16.90
C PRO A 262 -26.52 2.43 16.38
N VAL A 263 -27.50 2.16 17.24
CA VAL A 263 -28.79 1.59 16.85
C VAL A 263 -29.64 2.59 16.06
N LYS A 264 -29.43 3.89 16.25
CA LYS A 264 -30.12 4.96 15.51
C LYS A 264 -29.46 5.32 14.19
N ALA A 265 -28.24 4.86 13.96
CA ALA A 265 -27.53 5.11 12.72
C ALA A 265 -28.25 4.46 11.54
N ASP A 266 -28.38 5.19 10.45
CA ASP A 266 -28.90 4.70 9.17
C ASP A 266 -27.81 4.61 8.07
N THR A 267 -26.61 5.14 8.37
CA THR A 267 -25.51 5.28 7.44
C THR A 267 -24.20 4.84 8.07
N ALA A 268 -23.45 4.03 7.35
CA ALA A 268 -22.08 3.64 7.66
C ALA A 268 -21.11 4.39 6.72
N ILE A 269 -20.25 5.24 7.30
CA ILE A 269 -19.25 6.03 6.57
C ILE A 269 -17.87 5.39 6.73
N PHE A 270 -17.34 4.83 5.67
CA PHE A 270 -15.97 4.34 5.58
C PHE A 270 -15.05 5.55 5.36
N TYR A 271 -14.37 6.02 6.38
CA TYR A 271 -13.53 7.22 6.29
C TYR A 271 -12.03 6.91 6.20
N SER A 272 -11.60 5.69 6.58
CA SER A 272 -10.24 5.21 6.33
C SER A 272 -10.26 3.77 5.80
N ILE A 273 -9.48 3.53 4.75
CA ILE A 273 -9.16 2.20 4.21
C ILE A 273 -7.66 2.18 4.00
N SER A 274 -6.94 1.59 4.95
CA SER A 274 -5.49 1.63 5.00
C SER A 274 -4.87 0.29 4.65
N ASN A 275 -3.95 0.29 3.68
CA ASN A 275 -3.11 -0.85 3.39
C ASN A 275 -1.93 -0.87 4.37
N ALA A 276 -1.93 -1.84 5.28
CA ALA A 276 -0.92 -1.98 6.33
C ALA A 276 0.40 -2.59 5.84
N GLN A 277 0.43 -3.17 4.63
CA GLN A 277 1.58 -3.91 4.12
C GLN A 277 2.07 -3.33 2.78
N PRO A 278 3.04 -2.40 2.77
CA PRO A 278 3.56 -1.81 1.53
C PRO A 278 4.09 -2.85 0.54
N GLY A 279 4.64 -3.96 1.04
CA GLY A 279 5.11 -5.07 0.23
C GLY A 279 4.02 -5.81 -0.54
N LEU A 280 2.74 -5.60 -0.23
CA LEU A 280 1.60 -6.13 -0.98
C LEU A 280 1.03 -5.12 -1.99
N ALA A 281 1.71 -4.01 -2.27
CA ALA A 281 1.29 -3.07 -3.30
C ALA A 281 1.11 -3.79 -4.65
N LYS A 282 -0.04 -3.54 -5.32
CA LYS A 282 -0.46 -4.19 -6.58
C LYS A 282 -0.70 -5.71 -6.47
N VAL A 283 -0.70 -6.30 -5.27
CA VAL A 283 -1.34 -7.60 -5.01
C VAL A 283 -2.82 -7.31 -4.82
N SER A 284 -3.67 -7.83 -5.69
CA SER A 284 -5.11 -7.54 -5.64
C SER A 284 -5.76 -8.41 -4.58
N PHE A 285 -6.43 -7.78 -3.64
CA PHE A 285 -7.35 -8.44 -2.70
C PHE A 285 -8.82 -8.39 -3.19
N GLY A 286 -9.03 -7.93 -4.45
CA GLY A 286 -10.34 -7.86 -5.09
C GLY A 286 -11.32 -6.89 -4.42
N ASP A 287 -12.51 -6.79 -5.03
CA ASP A 287 -13.61 -5.91 -4.62
C ASP A 287 -14.33 -6.42 -3.36
N PHE A 288 -13.88 -7.56 -2.83
CA PHE A 288 -14.59 -8.34 -1.84
C PHE A 288 -14.46 -7.80 -0.41
N LEU A 289 -13.33 -7.15 -0.09
CA LEU A 289 -13.02 -6.78 1.29
C LEU A 289 -14.02 -5.78 1.88
N ILE A 290 -14.35 -4.72 1.13
CA ILE A 290 -15.33 -3.73 1.59
C ILE A 290 -16.71 -4.36 1.69
N LYS A 291 -17.08 -5.23 0.74
CA LYS A 291 -18.36 -5.94 0.74
C LYS A 291 -18.51 -6.85 1.95
N GLN A 292 -17.46 -7.55 2.37
CA GLN A 292 -17.48 -8.35 3.61
C GLN A 292 -17.75 -7.49 4.85
N VAL A 293 -17.12 -6.31 4.93
CA VAL A 293 -17.39 -5.37 6.04
C VAL A 293 -18.83 -4.88 5.99
N VAL A 294 -19.37 -4.55 4.81
CA VAL A 294 -20.77 -4.17 4.63
C VAL A 294 -21.71 -5.28 5.09
N ASP A 295 -21.44 -6.53 4.73
CA ASP A 295 -22.27 -7.68 5.12
C ASP A 295 -22.22 -7.94 6.64
N GLU A 296 -21.06 -7.71 7.27
CA GLU A 296 -20.92 -7.79 8.72
C GLU A 296 -21.72 -6.69 9.43
N LEU A 297 -21.60 -5.45 8.96
CA LEU A 297 -22.35 -4.30 9.48
C LEU A 297 -23.86 -4.48 9.32
N ARG A 298 -24.34 -4.99 8.20
CA ARG A 298 -25.78 -5.27 7.99
C ARG A 298 -26.32 -6.33 8.93
N ARG A 299 -25.50 -7.33 9.27
CA ARG A 299 -25.90 -8.36 10.25
C ARG A 299 -25.95 -7.80 11.68
N GLU A 300 -24.97 -6.95 12.02
CA GLU A 300 -24.91 -6.34 13.36
C GLU A 300 -25.99 -5.24 13.54
N LEU A 301 -26.20 -4.42 12.54
CA LEU A 301 -27.04 -3.20 12.56
C LEU A 301 -28.02 -3.17 11.38
N PRO A 302 -29.19 -3.84 11.49
CA PRO A 302 -30.17 -3.95 10.41
C PRO A 302 -30.77 -2.61 9.95
N ASN A 303 -30.64 -1.55 10.76
CA ASN A 303 -31.14 -0.21 10.45
C ASN A 303 -30.25 0.53 9.43
N LEU A 304 -29.03 0.06 9.17
CA LEU A 304 -28.15 0.65 8.18
C LEU A 304 -28.69 0.46 6.74
N LYS A 305 -28.94 1.57 6.07
CA LYS A 305 -29.47 1.63 4.70
C LYS A 305 -28.41 2.09 3.71
N THR A 306 -27.54 3.00 4.15
CA THR A 306 -26.53 3.64 3.31
C THR A 306 -25.14 3.24 3.74
N PHE A 307 -24.31 2.89 2.75
CA PHE A 307 -22.90 2.58 2.93
C PHE A 307 -22.12 3.48 1.98
N ALA A 308 -21.33 4.40 2.52
CA ALA A 308 -20.61 5.37 1.74
C ALA A 308 -19.16 5.49 2.18
N THR A 309 -18.29 5.90 1.29
CA THR A 309 -16.91 6.27 1.62
C THR A 309 -16.76 7.78 1.65
N LEU A 310 -16.02 8.28 2.62
CA LEU A 310 -15.55 9.66 2.64
C LEU A 310 -14.05 9.61 2.36
N SER A 311 -13.68 9.82 1.11
CA SER A 311 -12.34 9.52 0.60
C SER A 311 -11.59 10.77 0.18
N PRO A 312 -10.28 10.88 0.46
CA PRO A 312 -9.44 11.96 -0.04
C PRO A 312 -9.26 11.88 -1.56
N VAL A 313 -8.85 12.99 -2.17
CA VAL A 313 -8.55 13.10 -3.61
C VAL A 313 -7.05 13.41 -3.79
N PRO A 314 -6.18 12.41 -3.66
CA PRO A 314 -4.73 12.64 -3.55
C PRO A 314 -4.11 13.24 -4.83
N GLY A 315 -4.69 12.95 -6.00
CA GLY A 315 -4.17 13.42 -7.29
C GLY A 315 -4.59 14.84 -7.66
N PHE A 316 -5.67 15.37 -7.07
CA PHE A 316 -6.28 16.64 -7.50
C PHE A 316 -5.33 17.84 -7.37
N ARG A 317 -4.62 17.96 -6.26
CA ARG A 317 -3.69 19.08 -6.06
C ARG A 317 -2.59 19.13 -7.12
N SER A 318 -1.98 18.01 -7.44
CA SER A 318 -0.93 17.92 -8.44
C SER A 318 -1.46 18.24 -9.84
N TRP A 319 -2.62 17.70 -10.18
CA TRP A 319 -3.31 18.00 -11.45
C TRP A 319 -3.66 19.48 -11.56
N LEU A 320 -4.26 20.06 -10.53
CA LEU A 320 -4.62 21.48 -10.53
C LEU A 320 -3.39 22.36 -10.69
N THR A 321 -2.29 22.05 -10.01
CA THR A 321 -1.04 22.79 -10.12
C THR A 321 -0.47 22.74 -11.54
N ALA A 322 -0.49 21.57 -12.17
CA ALA A 322 -0.05 21.41 -13.56
C ALA A 322 -0.97 22.16 -14.54
N LEU A 323 -2.28 22.01 -14.38
CA LEU A 323 -3.27 22.74 -15.18
C LEU A 323 -3.06 24.26 -15.11
N LEU A 324 -2.93 24.79 -13.90
CA LEU A 324 -2.70 26.23 -13.71
C LEU A 324 -1.35 26.70 -14.28
N ALA A 325 -0.31 25.86 -14.30
CA ALA A 325 0.98 26.20 -14.88
C ALA A 325 0.92 26.35 -16.41
N GLU A 326 0.11 25.52 -17.07
CA GLU A 326 -0.07 25.51 -18.53
C GLU A 326 -1.14 26.50 -19.02
N THR A 327 -1.97 27.03 -18.11
CA THR A 327 -3.08 27.93 -18.45
C THR A 327 -2.60 29.36 -18.56
N GLU A 328 -2.85 30.03 -19.69
CA GLU A 328 -2.52 31.44 -19.94
C GLU A 328 -3.68 32.38 -19.60
N GLN A 329 -4.92 31.91 -19.68
CA GLN A 329 -6.12 32.69 -19.41
C GLN A 329 -6.99 32.01 -18.34
N PRO A 330 -7.71 32.76 -17.49
CA PRO A 330 -8.61 32.22 -16.50
C PRO A 330 -9.63 31.26 -17.10
N LEU A 331 -9.88 30.13 -16.42
CA LEU A 331 -10.92 29.13 -16.76
C LEU A 331 -12.26 29.44 -16.08
N TRP A 332 -12.44 30.64 -15.59
CA TRP A 332 -13.58 31.13 -14.81
C TRP A 332 -14.00 32.53 -15.29
N ASP A 333 -15.13 33.04 -14.77
CA ASP A 333 -15.68 34.34 -15.19
C ASP A 333 -15.00 35.55 -14.51
N GLY A 334 -15.31 36.75 -15.00
CA GLY A 334 -14.71 38.00 -14.49
C GLY A 334 -15.11 38.35 -13.05
N ALA A 335 -16.25 37.87 -12.55
CA ALA A 335 -16.66 38.08 -11.16
C ALA A 335 -15.81 37.22 -10.20
N GLN A 336 -15.55 35.99 -10.60
CA GLN A 336 -14.65 35.07 -9.87
C GLN A 336 -13.20 35.56 -9.92
N ASP A 337 -12.77 36.11 -11.06
CA ASP A 337 -11.45 36.72 -11.22
C ASP A 337 -11.26 37.88 -10.25
N ALA A 338 -12.21 38.80 -10.20
CA ALA A 338 -12.16 39.96 -9.31
C ALA A 338 -12.14 39.56 -7.83
N ALA A 339 -12.91 38.53 -7.44
CA ALA A 339 -12.90 38.01 -6.06
C ALA A 339 -11.56 37.41 -5.66
N LEU A 340 -10.90 36.70 -6.57
CA LEU A 340 -9.57 36.13 -6.35
C LEU A 340 -8.51 37.24 -6.21
N VAL A 341 -8.55 38.23 -7.09
CA VAL A 341 -7.65 39.40 -7.08
C VAL A 341 -7.77 40.16 -5.77
N GLU A 342 -9.00 40.43 -5.31
CA GLU A 342 -9.25 41.11 -4.03
C GLU A 342 -8.70 40.30 -2.85
N ALA A 343 -8.95 38.98 -2.82
CA ALA A 343 -8.51 38.12 -1.73
C ALA A 343 -6.98 37.91 -1.66
N ALA A 344 -6.30 37.97 -2.80
CA ALA A 344 -4.85 37.77 -2.90
C ALA A 344 -4.05 39.09 -2.90
N GLY A 345 -4.65 40.21 -3.30
CA GLY A 345 -3.96 41.48 -3.49
C GLY A 345 -3.03 41.46 -4.71
N THR A 346 -3.44 40.83 -5.81
CA THR A 346 -2.69 40.70 -7.07
C THR A 346 -3.42 41.42 -8.21
N ASP A 347 -2.81 41.47 -9.40
CA ASP A 347 -3.39 42.19 -10.56
C ASP A 347 -4.21 41.27 -11.50
N ASN A 348 -4.11 39.96 -11.37
CA ASN A 348 -4.91 39.01 -12.16
C ASN A 348 -5.30 37.77 -11.35
N GLY A 349 -6.43 37.17 -11.70
CA GLY A 349 -7.02 36.04 -10.96
C GLY A 349 -6.22 34.77 -11.06
N LEU A 350 -5.48 34.52 -12.14
CA LEU A 350 -4.67 33.34 -12.28
C LEU A 350 -3.47 33.34 -11.32
N GLU A 351 -2.79 34.48 -11.22
CA GLU A 351 -1.73 34.71 -10.22
C GLU A 351 -2.30 34.67 -8.81
N ALA A 352 -3.47 35.27 -8.60
CA ALA A 352 -4.20 35.27 -7.35
C ALA A 352 -4.46 33.85 -6.84
N LEU A 353 -5.04 32.99 -7.69
CA LEU A 353 -5.33 31.61 -7.34
C LEU A 353 -4.05 30.82 -7.04
N ARG A 354 -3.00 30.97 -7.85
CA ARG A 354 -1.70 30.33 -7.60
C ARG A 354 -1.11 30.77 -6.25
N ALA A 355 -1.13 32.06 -5.96
CA ALA A 355 -0.60 32.63 -4.71
C ALA A 355 -1.40 32.16 -3.49
N LEU A 356 -2.73 32.23 -3.56
CA LEU A 356 -3.61 31.73 -2.49
C LEU A 356 -3.40 30.24 -2.22
N LEU A 357 -3.40 29.41 -3.24
CA LEU A 357 -3.18 27.97 -3.10
C LEU A 357 -1.76 27.61 -2.65
N ALA A 358 -0.76 28.45 -2.86
CA ALA A 358 0.59 28.25 -2.35
C ALA A 358 0.71 28.47 -0.84
N ARG A 359 -0.22 29.21 -0.23
CA ARG A 359 -0.28 29.38 1.24
C ARG A 359 -0.70 28.04 1.87
N GLY A 360 0.03 27.60 2.88
CA GLY A 360 -0.28 26.32 3.58
C GLY A 360 -1.53 26.38 4.46
N ASP A 361 -2.07 27.57 4.72
CA ASP A 361 -3.16 27.84 5.66
C ASP A 361 -4.36 28.58 5.03
N TRP A 362 -4.43 28.68 3.70
CA TRP A 362 -5.48 29.41 2.98
C TRP A 362 -6.90 28.99 3.40
N TYR A 363 -7.09 27.74 3.75
CA TYR A 363 -8.37 27.17 4.19
C TYR A 363 -8.87 27.73 5.53
N ARG A 364 -8.01 28.43 6.28
CA ARG A 364 -8.38 29.15 7.53
C ARG A 364 -8.81 30.58 7.28
N ASP A 365 -8.50 31.11 6.12
CA ASP A 365 -8.84 32.48 5.71
C ASP A 365 -10.20 32.48 5.02
N LYS A 366 -11.22 33.02 5.67
CA LYS A 366 -12.60 33.03 5.15
C LYS A 366 -12.73 33.75 3.80
N ALA A 367 -11.97 34.82 3.57
CA ALA A 367 -12.00 35.56 2.30
C ALA A 367 -11.38 34.70 1.19
N ALA A 368 -10.22 34.09 1.44
CA ALA A 368 -9.60 33.17 0.50
C ALA A 368 -10.51 31.96 0.18
N VAL A 369 -11.12 31.35 1.19
CA VAL A 369 -12.06 30.23 0.99
C VAL A 369 -13.25 30.65 0.12
N ALA A 370 -13.84 31.82 0.39
CA ALA A 370 -14.97 32.31 -0.39
C ALA A 370 -14.62 32.60 -1.86
N ALA A 371 -13.43 33.12 -2.12
CA ALA A 371 -12.95 33.42 -3.47
C ALA A 371 -12.52 32.15 -4.24
N ILE A 372 -11.86 31.20 -3.57
CA ILE A 372 -11.33 29.96 -4.19
C ILE A 372 -12.44 28.99 -4.52
N ARG A 373 -13.44 28.80 -3.66
CA ARG A 373 -14.45 27.76 -3.76
C ARG A 373 -15.20 27.77 -5.12
N PRO A 374 -15.75 28.89 -5.60
CA PRO A 374 -16.49 28.92 -6.86
C PRO A 374 -15.66 28.54 -8.09
N VAL A 375 -14.33 28.64 -7.97
CA VAL A 375 -13.37 28.29 -9.04
C VAL A 375 -12.94 26.84 -8.92
N VAL A 376 -12.59 26.38 -7.72
CA VAL A 376 -11.96 25.08 -7.52
C VAL A 376 -12.99 23.95 -7.50
N GLU A 377 -14.20 24.15 -7.01
CA GLU A 377 -15.25 23.09 -7.06
C GLU A 377 -15.58 22.65 -8.50
N PRO A 378 -15.82 23.54 -9.49
CA PRO A 378 -16.01 23.14 -10.88
C PRO A 378 -14.77 22.43 -11.48
N LEU A 379 -13.56 22.86 -11.13
CA LEU A 379 -12.33 22.20 -11.57
C LEU A 379 -12.18 20.80 -10.95
N ALA A 380 -12.62 20.62 -9.70
CA ALA A 380 -12.67 19.28 -9.09
C ALA A 380 -13.72 18.39 -9.79
N ALA A 381 -14.87 18.94 -10.14
CA ALA A 381 -15.86 18.21 -10.93
C ALA A 381 -15.31 17.80 -12.32
N ARG A 382 -14.60 18.72 -13.00
CA ARG A 382 -13.88 18.40 -14.25
C ARG A 382 -12.87 17.27 -14.04
N TYR A 383 -12.05 17.34 -12.98
CA TYR A 383 -11.06 16.32 -12.65
C TYR A 383 -11.68 14.94 -12.50
N PHE A 384 -12.80 14.82 -11.80
CA PHE A 384 -13.51 13.55 -11.63
C PHE A 384 -14.21 13.03 -12.89
N LEU A 385 -14.79 13.91 -13.68
CA LEU A 385 -15.68 13.50 -14.79
C LEU A 385 -14.96 13.40 -16.13
N ALA A 386 -13.97 14.27 -16.37
CA ALA A 386 -13.34 14.41 -17.67
C ALA A 386 -11.92 13.84 -17.73
N GLU A 387 -11.15 13.92 -16.63
CA GLU A 387 -9.76 13.52 -16.66
C GLU A 387 -9.61 11.99 -16.53
N LYS A 388 -8.91 11.37 -17.48
CA LYS A 388 -8.79 9.92 -17.61
C LYS A 388 -7.34 9.49 -17.84
N LEU A 389 -7.03 8.28 -17.40
CA LEU A 389 -5.84 7.53 -17.76
C LEU A 389 -6.26 6.33 -18.61
N GLY A 390 -6.29 6.51 -19.94
CA GLY A 390 -6.96 5.59 -20.84
C GLY A 390 -8.48 5.59 -20.59
N GLU A 391 -9.08 4.44 -20.31
CA GLU A 391 -10.50 4.32 -19.97
C GLU A 391 -10.81 4.49 -18.48
N ARG A 392 -9.79 4.60 -17.64
CA ARG A 392 -9.92 4.65 -16.17
C ARG A 392 -9.95 6.08 -15.67
N ALA A 393 -10.53 6.29 -14.49
CA ALA A 393 -10.42 7.56 -13.79
C ALA A 393 -8.93 7.89 -13.54
N LEU A 394 -8.57 9.17 -13.67
CA LEU A 394 -7.19 9.63 -13.41
C LEU A 394 -6.82 9.50 -11.94
N ASP A 395 -7.73 9.85 -11.03
CA ASP A 395 -7.51 9.71 -9.60
C ASP A 395 -7.54 8.23 -9.17
N SER A 396 -6.51 7.79 -8.45
CA SER A 396 -6.36 6.40 -8.05
C SER A 396 -7.41 5.94 -7.04
N VAL A 397 -7.84 6.82 -6.13
CA VAL A 397 -8.87 6.52 -5.12
C VAL A 397 -10.24 6.46 -5.77
N GLN A 398 -10.55 7.40 -6.66
CA GLN A 398 -11.78 7.35 -7.47
C GLN A 398 -11.82 6.06 -8.29
N ASN A 399 -10.74 5.73 -9.01
CA ASN A 399 -10.67 4.52 -9.82
C ASN A 399 -10.89 3.25 -8.97
N PHE A 400 -10.31 3.19 -7.77
CA PHE A 400 -10.52 2.09 -6.84
C PHE A 400 -12.01 1.94 -6.48
N HIS A 401 -12.69 3.00 -6.08
CA HIS A 401 -14.10 2.93 -5.69
C HIS A 401 -15.03 2.62 -6.86
N LEU A 402 -14.82 3.25 -8.02
CA LEU A 402 -15.63 2.98 -9.22
C LEU A 402 -15.46 1.54 -9.71
N SER A 403 -14.24 0.99 -9.67
CA SER A 403 -13.98 -0.42 -10.00
C SER A 403 -14.69 -1.38 -9.05
N ASN A 404 -14.93 -0.96 -7.81
CA ASN A 404 -15.67 -1.71 -6.80
C ASN A 404 -17.20 -1.55 -6.87
N GLY A 405 -17.70 -0.85 -7.91
CA GLY A 405 -19.11 -0.65 -8.14
C GLY A 405 -19.75 0.48 -7.32
N ALA A 406 -18.94 1.35 -6.72
CA ALA A 406 -19.41 2.57 -6.10
C ALA A 406 -19.79 3.61 -7.17
N ARG A 407 -20.56 4.61 -6.77
CA ARG A 407 -20.83 5.82 -7.58
C ARG A 407 -20.29 7.05 -6.84
N LEU A 408 -19.91 8.07 -7.60
CA LEU A 408 -19.61 9.38 -7.04
C LEU A 408 -20.92 10.05 -6.64
N GLU A 409 -21.12 10.30 -5.36
CA GLU A 409 -22.36 10.88 -4.86
C GLU A 409 -22.28 12.41 -4.81
N ARG A 410 -21.17 12.95 -4.29
CA ARG A 410 -20.95 14.39 -4.20
C ARG A 410 -19.47 14.72 -3.96
N ILE A 411 -19.11 15.97 -4.20
CA ILE A 411 -17.82 16.55 -3.81
C ILE A 411 -18.07 17.34 -2.53
N ASN A 412 -17.27 17.06 -1.49
CA ASN A 412 -17.34 17.77 -0.21
C ASN A 412 -16.26 18.84 -0.20
N TRP A 413 -16.66 20.11 -0.10
CA TRP A 413 -15.74 21.21 0.03
C TRP A 413 -15.07 21.22 1.41
N LEU A 414 -13.74 21.15 1.45
CA LEU A 414 -12.96 21.07 2.70
C LEU A 414 -13.44 19.94 3.63
N GLY A 415 -13.87 18.82 3.02
CA GLY A 415 -14.43 17.65 3.72
C GLY A 415 -13.40 16.76 4.40
#